data_8bb7343da9fbef9626e87bc385acca8b
#
_entry.id   8bb7343da9fbef9626e87bc385acca8b
#
_cell.length_a   1.000
_cell.length_b   1.000
_cell.length_c   1.000
_cell.angle_alpha   90.00
_cell.angle_beta   90.00
_cell.angle_gamma   90.00
#
_symmetry.space_group_name_H-M   'P 1'
#
loop_
_entity.id
_entity.type
_entity.pdbx_description
1 polymer ?
#
loop_
_entity_poly.entity_id
_entity_poly.type
_entity_poly.pdbx_seq_one_letter_code
_entity_poly.pdbx_strand_id
1 'polypeptide(L)'
;RNFHQAYVAAKSQGLPASYYYPLVHCGTSFGNYKEVRGYLLRSAKLRESVTKILGKLGRLVDGKLLIPEEVVHYSEWLHVMRGQVANHQEIDCSNIRATIHPACHVYKMVPEDVVYDDDVLDGNRVAVSTGIMQSLGTQVIDYRTWYDCCGFGFRHIISEREFTRSFAIDRK
;
A
#
# COMPACT_ATOMS: atom_id res chain seq x y z
N ARG A 1 -8.82 5.64 14.47
CA ARG A 1 -7.93 5.36 15.59
C ARG A 1 -6.46 5.36 15.12
N ASN A 2 -6.08 4.54 14.15
CA ASN A 2 -4.70 4.40 13.70
C ASN A 2 -4.11 5.71 13.16
N PHE A 3 -4.87 6.48 12.38
CA PHE A 3 -4.45 7.80 11.91
C PHE A 3 -4.14 8.76 13.06
N HIS A 4 -4.98 8.77 14.09
CA HIS A 4 -4.75 9.58 15.29
C HIS A 4 -3.45 9.16 16.02
N GLN A 5 -3.24 7.86 16.20
CA GLN A 5 -2.03 7.35 16.88
C GLN A 5 -0.74 7.73 16.14
N ALA A 6 -0.74 7.55 14.82
CA ALA A 6 0.43 7.90 14.01
C ALA A 6 0.69 9.42 13.99
N TYR A 7 -0.37 10.25 13.95
CA TYR A 7 -0.21 11.71 14.09
C TYR A 7 0.39 12.10 15.44
N VAL A 8 -0.10 11.52 16.54
CA VAL A 8 0.45 11.79 17.88
C VAL A 8 1.93 11.40 17.96
N ALA A 9 2.30 10.26 17.36
CA ALA A 9 3.70 9.84 17.30
C ALA A 9 4.55 10.82 16.50
N ALA A 10 4.12 11.28 15.33
CA ALA A 10 4.83 12.27 14.54
C ALA A 10 4.97 13.61 15.29
N LYS A 11 3.90 14.08 15.90
CA LYS A 11 3.91 15.32 16.70
C LYS A 11 4.86 15.24 17.91
N SER A 12 4.94 14.10 18.58
CA SER A 12 5.85 13.89 19.71
C SER A 12 7.33 13.96 19.30
N GLN A 13 7.63 13.76 18.03
CA GLN A 13 8.97 13.89 17.44
C GLN A 13 9.23 15.27 16.83
N GLY A 14 8.32 16.22 17.00
CA GLY A 14 8.46 17.57 16.47
C GLY A 14 8.24 17.68 14.95
N LEU A 15 7.68 16.65 14.31
CA LEU A 15 7.41 16.67 12.89
C LEU A 15 6.15 17.49 12.57
N PRO A 16 6.17 18.35 11.53
CA PRO A 16 5.00 19.06 11.08
C PRO A 16 3.87 18.10 10.63
N ALA A 17 2.63 18.48 10.84
CA ALA A 17 1.46 17.68 10.44
C ALA A 17 1.43 17.38 8.91
N SER A 18 2.02 18.27 8.10
CA SER A 18 2.17 18.09 6.65
C SER A 18 3.10 16.95 6.24
N TYR A 19 3.93 16.44 7.16
CA TYR A 19 4.78 15.28 6.91
C TYR A 19 4.15 13.96 7.38
N TYR A 20 2.88 13.99 7.76
CA TYR A 20 2.21 12.80 8.25
C TYR A 20 1.57 12.01 7.10
N TYR A 21 2.26 10.97 6.69
CA TYR A 21 1.75 9.96 5.77
C TYR A 21 1.82 8.59 6.45
N PRO A 22 0.68 7.90 6.66
CA PRO A 22 0.72 6.52 7.12
C PRO A 22 1.43 5.64 6.10
N LEU A 23 2.60 5.10 6.48
CA LEU A 23 3.33 4.12 5.70
C LEU A 23 2.86 2.71 6.08
N VAL A 24 2.32 1.99 5.12
CA VAL A 24 1.69 0.68 5.35
C VAL A 24 2.41 -0.40 4.55
N HIS A 25 2.81 -1.48 5.21
CA HIS A 25 3.51 -2.60 4.57
C HIS A 25 2.60 -3.76 4.18
N CYS A 26 1.38 -3.82 4.69
CA CYS A 26 0.40 -4.85 4.38
C CYS A 26 -0.56 -4.36 3.30
N GLY A 27 -0.64 -5.04 2.16
CA GLY A 27 -1.51 -4.66 1.05
C GLY A 27 -2.99 -4.57 1.44
N THR A 28 -3.50 -5.51 2.27
CA THR A 28 -4.88 -5.48 2.76
C THR A 28 -5.14 -4.26 3.65
N SER A 29 -4.22 -3.94 4.56
CA SER A 29 -4.34 -2.74 5.40
C SER A 29 -4.25 -1.47 4.58
N PHE A 30 -3.38 -1.44 3.57
CA PHE A 30 -3.27 -0.32 2.65
C PHE A 30 -4.58 -0.07 1.90
N GLY A 31 -5.16 -1.08 1.25
CA GLY A 31 -6.44 -0.98 0.55
C GLY A 31 -7.55 -0.49 1.48
N ASN A 32 -7.67 -1.06 2.68
CA ASN A 32 -8.67 -0.66 3.67
C ASN A 32 -8.49 0.80 4.12
N TYR A 33 -7.26 1.26 4.34
CA TYR A 33 -7.01 2.66 4.75
C TYR A 33 -7.31 3.64 3.63
N LYS A 34 -6.97 3.32 2.39
CA LYS A 34 -7.33 4.11 1.21
C LYS A 34 -8.85 4.21 1.06
N GLU A 35 -9.54 3.09 1.15
CA GLU A 35 -11.00 3.02 1.03
C GLU A 35 -11.68 3.84 2.12
N VAL A 36 -11.30 3.66 3.39
CA VAL A 36 -11.83 4.45 4.52
C VAL A 36 -11.55 5.94 4.34
N ARG A 37 -10.34 6.29 3.94
CA ARG A 37 -9.99 7.68 3.62
C ARG A 37 -10.92 8.23 2.53
N GLY A 38 -11.10 7.50 1.45
CA GLY A 38 -11.97 7.88 0.34
C GLY A 38 -13.43 8.10 0.79
N TYR A 39 -13.98 7.21 1.62
CA TYR A 39 -15.32 7.39 2.20
C TYR A 39 -15.40 8.64 3.09
N LEU A 40 -14.42 8.88 3.93
CA LEU A 40 -14.37 10.07 4.79
C LEU A 40 -14.26 11.36 3.97
N LEU A 41 -13.55 11.37 2.88
CA LEU A 41 -13.44 12.54 2.00
C LEU A 41 -14.75 12.83 1.25
N ARG A 42 -15.43 11.79 0.77
CA ARG A 42 -16.65 11.93 -0.04
C ARG A 42 -17.93 12.16 0.78
N SER A 43 -18.02 11.67 2.01
CA SER A 43 -19.25 11.69 2.80
C SER A 43 -19.18 12.60 4.02
N ALA A 44 -19.81 13.78 3.96
CA ALA A 44 -19.95 14.68 5.09
C ALA A 44 -20.68 14.03 6.28
N LYS A 45 -21.75 13.26 5.98
CA LYS A 45 -22.54 12.54 7.00
C LYS A 45 -21.69 11.50 7.74
N LEU A 46 -20.83 10.78 7.00
CA LEU A 46 -19.91 9.81 7.62
C LEU A 46 -18.87 10.52 8.48
N ARG A 47 -18.28 11.61 7.99
CA ARG A 47 -17.33 12.42 8.79
C ARG A 47 -17.94 12.87 10.09
N GLU A 48 -19.16 13.43 10.06
CA GLU A 48 -19.87 13.88 11.26
C GLU A 48 -20.07 12.73 12.25
N SER A 49 -20.56 11.60 11.79
CA SER A 49 -20.79 10.41 12.62
C SER A 49 -19.50 9.90 13.27
N VAL A 50 -18.43 9.79 12.48
CA VAL A 50 -17.12 9.35 12.97
C VAL A 50 -16.52 10.36 13.93
N THR A 51 -16.64 11.67 13.66
CA THR A 51 -16.19 12.73 14.55
C THR A 51 -16.88 12.65 15.92
N LYS A 52 -18.20 12.43 15.92
CA LYS A 52 -18.97 12.28 17.17
C LYS A 52 -18.50 11.06 17.98
N ILE A 53 -18.27 9.94 17.33
CA ILE A 53 -17.78 8.72 18.01
C ILE A 53 -16.37 8.93 18.56
N LEU A 54 -15.45 9.43 17.74
CA LEU A 54 -14.06 9.65 18.15
C LEU A 54 -13.94 10.76 19.21
N GLY A 55 -14.82 11.76 19.17
CA GLY A 55 -14.90 12.79 20.22
C GLY A 55 -15.22 12.19 21.58
N LYS A 56 -16.21 11.29 21.64
CA LYS A 56 -16.54 10.57 22.88
C LYS A 56 -15.40 9.70 23.41
N LEU A 57 -14.53 9.24 22.53
CA LEU A 57 -13.36 8.40 22.86
C LEU A 57 -12.08 9.21 23.12
N GLY A 58 -12.14 10.55 23.09
CA GLY A 58 -10.97 11.42 23.22
C GLY A 58 -9.91 11.20 22.12
N ARG A 59 -10.33 10.87 20.88
CA ARG A 59 -9.47 10.52 19.76
C ARG A 59 -9.45 11.56 18.63
N LEU A 60 -9.93 12.76 18.90
CA LEU A 60 -9.80 13.89 17.99
C LEU A 60 -8.45 14.59 18.17
N VAL A 61 -7.95 15.18 17.11
CA VAL A 61 -6.74 16.01 17.12
C VAL A 61 -7.18 17.47 17.12
N ASP A 62 -6.87 18.19 18.19
CA ASP A 62 -7.32 19.59 18.38
C ASP A 62 -8.84 19.78 18.12
N GLY A 63 -9.64 18.80 18.59
CA GLY A 63 -11.08 18.79 18.41
C GLY A 63 -11.58 18.40 17.01
N LYS A 64 -10.69 18.01 16.10
CA LYS A 64 -11.02 17.69 14.71
C LYS A 64 -10.73 16.23 14.35
N LEU A 65 -11.54 15.68 13.43
CA LEU A 65 -11.25 14.42 12.79
C LEU A 65 -10.00 14.57 11.90
N LEU A 66 -8.96 13.77 12.18
CA LEU A 66 -7.78 13.70 11.33
C LEU A 66 -8.05 12.74 10.17
N ILE A 67 -7.96 13.26 8.96
CA ILE A 67 -7.91 12.46 7.73
C ILE A 67 -6.54 12.74 7.12
N PRO A 68 -5.66 11.74 6.95
CA PRO A 68 -4.34 11.96 6.35
C PRO A 68 -4.52 12.44 4.91
N GLU A 69 -3.59 13.24 4.45
CA GLU A 69 -3.55 13.72 3.07
C GLU A 69 -3.40 12.53 2.11
N GLU A 70 -2.59 11.56 2.51
CA GLU A 70 -2.40 10.35 1.74
C GLU A 70 -2.06 9.14 2.64
N VAL A 71 -2.20 7.92 2.07
CA VAL A 71 -1.73 6.66 2.64
C VAL A 71 -0.79 6.01 1.64
N VAL A 72 0.43 5.71 2.05
CA VAL A 72 1.50 5.21 1.20
C VAL A 72 1.78 3.74 1.50
N HIS A 73 1.85 2.90 0.47
CA HIS A 73 2.35 1.54 0.63
C HIS A 73 3.87 1.52 0.68
N TYR A 74 4.43 0.61 1.46
CA TYR A 74 5.88 0.51 1.63
C TYR A 74 6.63 0.31 0.30
N SER A 75 6.06 -0.45 -0.64
CA SER A 75 6.67 -0.63 -1.97
C SER A 75 6.68 0.65 -2.80
N GLU A 76 5.68 1.52 -2.68
CA GLU A 76 5.66 2.81 -3.36
C GLU A 76 6.79 3.71 -2.83
N TRP A 77 6.95 3.74 -1.53
CA TRP A 77 8.07 4.47 -0.91
C TRP A 77 9.43 3.90 -1.34
N LEU A 78 9.60 2.57 -1.34
CA LEU A 78 10.84 1.95 -1.84
C LEU A 78 11.10 2.25 -3.30
N HIS A 79 10.05 2.32 -4.13
CA HIS A 79 10.20 2.65 -5.55
C HIS A 79 10.77 4.06 -5.73
N VAL A 80 10.27 5.04 -4.98
CA VAL A 80 10.83 6.40 -4.99
C VAL A 80 12.30 6.40 -4.55
N MET A 81 12.63 5.60 -3.54
CA MET A 81 13.97 5.51 -2.97
C MET A 81 14.90 4.53 -3.72
N ARG A 82 14.44 3.88 -4.78
CA ARG A 82 15.14 2.76 -5.44
C ARG A 82 16.57 3.05 -5.85
N GLY A 83 16.85 4.26 -6.31
CA GLY A 83 18.21 4.67 -6.65
C GLY A 83 19.14 4.72 -5.44
N GLN A 84 18.64 5.19 -4.31
CA GLN A 84 19.41 5.19 -3.06
C GLN A 84 19.62 3.77 -2.54
N VAL A 85 18.60 2.94 -2.61
CA VAL A 85 18.70 1.52 -2.22
C VAL A 85 19.75 0.81 -3.09
N ALA A 86 19.71 1.00 -4.41
CA ALA A 86 20.67 0.42 -5.33
C ALA A 86 22.12 0.89 -5.05
N ASN A 87 22.31 2.16 -4.70
CA ASN A 87 23.65 2.70 -4.37
C ASN A 87 24.24 2.13 -3.06
N HIS A 88 23.42 1.53 -2.19
CA HIS A 88 23.87 0.90 -0.94
C HIS A 88 23.79 -0.65 -1.02
N GLN A 89 23.61 -1.18 -2.21
CA GLN A 89 23.55 -2.63 -2.43
C GLN A 89 24.92 -3.28 -2.20
N GLU A 90 24.96 -4.28 -1.33
CA GLU A 90 26.19 -5.04 -1.01
C GLU A 90 26.28 -6.37 -1.80
N ILE A 91 25.15 -6.83 -2.37
CA ILE A 91 25.05 -8.10 -3.07
C ILE A 91 24.73 -7.85 -4.53
N ASP A 92 25.53 -8.43 -5.44
CA ASP A 92 25.24 -8.41 -6.87
C ASP A 92 24.03 -9.29 -7.19
N CYS A 93 22.94 -8.67 -7.67
CA CYS A 93 21.71 -9.34 -8.06
C CYS A 93 21.57 -9.56 -9.58
N SER A 94 22.61 -9.28 -10.37
CA SER A 94 22.56 -9.35 -11.84
C SER A 94 22.28 -10.76 -12.37
N ASN A 95 22.64 -11.79 -11.63
CA ASN A 95 22.40 -13.19 -11.95
C ASN A 95 21.06 -13.73 -11.41
N ILE A 96 20.28 -12.89 -10.71
CA ILE A 96 18.98 -13.30 -10.15
C ILE A 96 17.91 -13.08 -11.21
N ARG A 97 17.11 -14.12 -11.44
CA ARG A 97 15.89 -14.05 -12.24
C ARG A 97 14.69 -14.11 -11.30
N ALA A 98 13.80 -13.14 -11.39
CA ALA A 98 12.64 -13.03 -10.52
C ALA A 98 11.35 -12.88 -11.33
N THR A 99 10.27 -13.44 -10.84
CA THR A 99 8.91 -13.14 -11.29
C THR A 99 8.19 -12.37 -10.20
N ILE A 100 7.32 -11.46 -10.59
CA ILE A 100 6.58 -10.62 -9.65
C ILE A 100 5.10 -10.88 -9.82
N HIS A 101 4.43 -11.20 -8.71
CA HIS A 101 2.98 -11.26 -8.65
C HIS A 101 2.47 -10.04 -7.87
N PRO A 102 1.80 -9.10 -8.54
CA PRO A 102 1.38 -7.85 -7.90
C PRO A 102 0.28 -8.09 -6.85
N ALA A 103 0.42 -7.45 -5.70
CA ALA A 103 -0.57 -7.52 -4.63
C ALA A 103 -1.86 -6.79 -5.03
N CYS A 104 -2.97 -7.52 -5.17
CA CYS A 104 -4.26 -6.98 -5.64
C CYS A 104 -4.73 -5.74 -4.86
N HIS A 105 -4.61 -5.75 -3.53
CA HIS A 105 -5.03 -4.64 -2.69
C HIS A 105 -4.20 -3.37 -2.85
N VAL A 106 -3.00 -3.48 -3.41
CA VAL A 106 -2.14 -2.32 -3.69
C VAL A 106 -2.39 -1.78 -5.09
N TYR A 107 -2.55 -2.66 -6.08
CA TYR A 107 -2.49 -2.28 -7.49
C TYR A 107 -3.84 -2.37 -8.22
N LYS A 108 -4.74 -3.27 -7.78
CA LYS A 108 -6.04 -3.49 -8.45
C LYS A 108 -7.21 -2.82 -7.72
N MET A 109 -7.16 -2.78 -6.38
CA MET A 109 -8.29 -2.30 -5.58
C MET A 109 -8.30 -0.76 -5.41
N VAL A 110 -7.20 -0.10 -5.73
CA VAL A 110 -7.05 1.36 -5.60
C VAL A 110 -6.43 1.93 -6.88
N PRO A 111 -7.06 1.74 -8.06
CA PRO A 111 -6.44 2.05 -9.35
C PRO A 111 -6.29 3.56 -9.62
N GLU A 112 -7.19 4.38 -9.08
CA GLU A 112 -7.27 5.81 -9.41
C GLU A 112 -6.51 6.71 -8.43
N ASP A 113 -5.90 6.11 -7.41
CA ASP A 113 -5.30 6.86 -6.32
C ASP A 113 -3.77 6.89 -6.53
N VAL A 114 -3.32 7.86 -7.29
CA VAL A 114 -1.89 8.06 -7.58
C VAL A 114 -1.29 8.91 -6.46
N VAL A 115 -0.38 8.32 -5.70
CA VAL A 115 0.35 9.02 -4.61
C VAL A 115 1.50 9.84 -5.16
N TYR A 116 2.08 9.38 -6.25
CA TYR A 116 3.22 9.99 -6.90
C TYR A 116 2.84 10.47 -8.30
N ASP A 117 3.59 11.45 -8.77
CA ASP A 117 3.51 11.96 -10.12
C ASP A 117 3.59 10.80 -11.13
N ASP A 118 2.82 10.89 -12.21
CA ASP A 118 2.79 9.91 -13.29
C ASP A 118 4.18 9.64 -13.86
N ASP A 119 5.06 10.65 -13.87
CA ASP A 119 6.46 10.52 -14.29
C ASP A 119 7.26 9.55 -13.41
N VAL A 120 6.90 9.40 -12.14
CA VAL A 120 7.62 8.53 -11.20
C VAL A 120 7.15 7.08 -11.29
N LEU A 121 5.87 6.86 -11.52
CA LEU A 121 5.26 5.53 -11.58
C LEU A 121 4.85 5.13 -13.00
N ASP A 122 5.10 5.99 -13.99
CA ASP A 122 4.64 5.80 -15.36
C ASP A 122 3.11 5.53 -15.42
N GLY A 123 2.34 6.19 -14.55
CA GLY A 123 0.91 5.98 -14.39
C GLY A 123 0.50 4.56 -13.99
N ASN A 124 1.44 3.68 -13.69
CA ASN A 124 1.20 2.25 -13.51
C ASN A 124 1.79 1.70 -12.22
N ARG A 125 0.98 1.58 -11.18
CA ARG A 125 1.38 1.00 -9.90
C ARG A 125 1.91 -0.44 -9.99
N VAL A 126 1.55 -1.17 -11.03
CA VAL A 126 2.04 -2.53 -11.24
C VAL A 126 3.55 -2.52 -11.51
N ALA A 127 4.07 -1.45 -12.12
CA ALA A 127 5.50 -1.29 -12.40
C ALA A 127 6.36 -1.04 -11.15
N VAL A 128 5.76 -0.71 -10.00
CA VAL A 128 6.49 -0.37 -8.77
C VAL A 128 7.45 -1.47 -8.35
N SER A 129 6.96 -2.69 -8.19
CA SER A 129 7.80 -3.82 -7.75
C SER A 129 8.82 -4.22 -8.81
N THR A 130 8.44 -4.17 -10.08
CA THR A 130 9.35 -4.41 -11.22
C THR A 130 10.48 -3.40 -11.22
N GLY A 131 10.18 -2.11 -11.09
CA GLY A 131 11.19 -1.05 -11.07
C GLY A 131 12.16 -1.16 -9.88
N ILE A 132 11.68 -1.57 -8.71
CA ILE A 132 12.56 -1.85 -7.56
C ILE A 132 13.53 -2.97 -7.89
N MET A 133 13.04 -4.12 -8.36
CA MET A 133 13.88 -5.27 -8.67
C MET A 133 14.89 -4.97 -9.78
N GLN A 134 14.47 -4.28 -10.83
CA GLN A 134 15.35 -3.87 -11.93
C GLN A 134 16.44 -2.90 -11.47
N SER A 135 16.13 -1.98 -10.54
CA SER A 135 17.14 -1.07 -9.99
C SER A 135 18.24 -1.77 -9.21
N LEU A 136 17.97 -2.98 -8.71
CA LEU A 136 18.95 -3.87 -8.06
C LEU A 136 19.70 -4.77 -9.06
N GLY A 137 19.49 -4.61 -10.35
CA GLY A 137 20.12 -5.42 -11.39
C GLY A 137 19.42 -6.75 -11.68
N THR A 138 18.33 -7.08 -10.98
CA THR A 138 17.62 -8.34 -11.16
C THR A 138 16.89 -8.38 -12.51
N GLN A 139 16.96 -9.53 -13.20
CA GLN A 139 16.18 -9.78 -14.40
C GLN A 139 14.75 -10.15 -14.03
N VAL A 140 13.80 -9.26 -14.31
CA VAL A 140 12.37 -9.53 -14.09
C VAL A 140 11.83 -10.25 -15.33
N ILE A 141 11.23 -11.42 -15.10
CA ILE A 141 10.68 -12.30 -16.13
C ILE A 141 9.17 -12.32 -16.02
N ASP A 142 8.50 -11.99 -17.10
CA ASP A 142 7.05 -12.11 -17.19
C ASP A 142 6.62 -13.57 -17.33
N TYR A 143 5.44 -13.88 -16.80
CA TYR A 143 4.80 -15.17 -16.96
C TYR A 143 3.31 -14.98 -17.25
N ARG A 144 2.72 -15.92 -17.98
CA ARG A 144 1.37 -15.78 -18.56
C ARG A 144 0.30 -15.34 -17.57
N THR A 145 0.36 -15.78 -16.31
CA THR A 145 -0.66 -15.56 -15.29
C THR A 145 -0.22 -14.56 -14.22
N TRP A 146 0.75 -13.70 -14.53
CA TRP A 146 1.34 -12.76 -13.57
C TRP A 146 0.33 -11.80 -12.93
N TYR A 147 -0.77 -11.51 -13.63
CA TYR A 147 -1.80 -10.58 -13.18
C TYR A 147 -3.09 -11.26 -12.69
N ASP A 148 -3.14 -12.59 -12.73
CA ASP A 148 -4.31 -13.34 -12.28
C ASP A 148 -4.45 -13.34 -10.75
N CYS A 149 -5.62 -13.74 -10.25
CA CYS A 149 -5.83 -13.87 -8.81
C CYS A 149 -4.89 -14.92 -8.22
N CYS A 150 -4.18 -14.59 -7.14
CA CYS A 150 -3.30 -15.55 -6.45
C CYS A 150 -4.05 -16.65 -5.69
N GLY A 151 -5.38 -16.58 -5.62
CA GLY A 151 -6.19 -17.49 -4.83
C GLY A 151 -6.14 -17.23 -3.32
N PHE A 152 -5.29 -16.29 -2.85
CA PHE A 152 -5.17 -15.94 -1.45
C PHE A 152 -6.20 -14.88 -1.06
N GLY A 153 -7.49 -15.22 -1.19
CA GLY A 153 -8.55 -14.42 -0.59
C GLY A 153 -8.77 -14.85 0.85
N PHE A 154 -8.82 -13.92 1.80
CA PHE A 154 -9.03 -14.23 3.22
C PHE A 154 -10.21 -15.18 3.46
N ARG A 155 -11.27 -15.03 2.68
CA ARG A 155 -12.47 -15.84 2.75
C ARG A 155 -12.25 -17.26 2.18
N HIS A 156 -11.47 -17.37 1.10
CA HIS A 156 -11.24 -18.64 0.42
C HIS A 156 -10.34 -19.59 1.20
N ILE A 157 -9.38 -19.07 1.94
CA ILE A 157 -8.49 -19.90 2.78
C ILE A 157 -9.29 -20.64 3.85
N ILE A 158 -10.32 -20.01 4.39
CA ILE A 158 -11.11 -20.56 5.49
C ILE A 158 -12.23 -21.45 4.98
N SER A 159 -12.95 -21.01 3.93
CA SER A 159 -14.19 -21.65 3.46
C SER A 159 -14.01 -22.54 2.23
N GLU A 160 -12.99 -22.28 1.40
CA GLU A 160 -12.80 -22.95 0.11
C GLU A 160 -11.34 -23.29 -0.16
N ARG A 161 -10.79 -24.10 0.72
CA ARG A 161 -9.37 -24.48 0.71
C ARG A 161 -8.92 -25.13 -0.59
N GLU A 162 -9.76 -25.95 -1.19
CA GLU A 162 -9.47 -26.63 -2.45
C GLU A 162 -9.40 -25.63 -3.62
N PHE A 163 -10.31 -24.65 -3.64
CA PHE A 163 -10.32 -23.59 -4.62
C PHE A 163 -9.00 -22.76 -4.55
N THR A 164 -8.61 -22.36 -3.36
CA THR A 164 -7.34 -21.63 -3.15
C THR A 164 -6.13 -22.45 -3.62
N ARG A 165 -6.15 -23.76 -3.37
CA ARG A 165 -5.09 -24.67 -3.76
C ARG A 165 -4.98 -24.82 -5.28
N SER A 166 -6.10 -24.87 -6.00
CA SER A 166 -6.08 -24.96 -7.47
C SER A 166 -5.36 -23.77 -8.11
N PHE A 167 -5.61 -22.55 -7.64
CA PHE A 167 -4.89 -21.36 -8.14
C PHE A 167 -3.39 -21.41 -7.88
N ALA A 168 -2.97 -22.00 -6.77
CA ALA A 168 -1.54 -22.14 -6.47
C ALA A 168 -0.85 -23.20 -7.35
N ILE A 169 -1.58 -24.24 -7.76
CA ILE A 169 -1.06 -25.31 -8.63
C ILE A 169 -0.90 -24.82 -10.07
N ASP A 170 -1.87 -24.06 -10.59
CA ASP A 170 -1.84 -23.56 -11.97
C ASP A 170 -0.69 -22.58 -12.25
N ARG A 171 0.08 -22.18 -11.22
CA ARG A 171 1.17 -21.20 -11.30
C ARG A 171 2.57 -21.78 -11.17
N LYS A 172 2.66 -23.07 -11.00
CA LYS A 172 3.93 -23.77 -11.02
C LYS A 172 4.34 -24.14 -12.44
#